data_836cc75b760c6fdf60140af53b43e7a6
#
_entry.id   836cc75b760c6fdf60140af53b43e7a6
#
_cell.length_a   1.000
_cell.length_b   1.000
_cell.length_c   1.000
_cell.angle_alpha   90.00
_cell.angle_beta   90.00
_cell.angle_gamma   90.00
#
_symmetry.space_group_name_H-M   'P 1'
#
loop_
_entity.id
_entity.type
_entity.pdbx_description
1 polymer ?
#
loop_
_entity_poly.entity_id
_entity_poly.type
_entity_poly.pdbx_seq_one_letter_code
_entity_poly.pdbx_strand_id
1 'polypeptide(L)' 'MTYELEIQIEELRAELNNACDAAERREIRTELELARAELAIITAEQDGSVDAEPPF' A
#
# COMPACT_ATOMS: atom_id res chain seq x y z
N MET A 1 -13.24 -2.34 1.95
CA MET A 1 -12.37 -2.72 0.99
C MET A 1 -11.18 -1.83 0.94
N THR A 2 -11.11 -0.88 0.01
CA THR A 2 -9.94 0.00 -0.05
C THR A 2 -9.84 0.89 1.16
N TYR A 3 -10.97 1.19 1.79
CA TYR A 3 -10.96 2.07 2.96
C TYR A 3 -10.11 1.48 4.08
N GLU A 4 -10.25 0.18 4.30
CA GLU A 4 -9.47 -0.47 5.35
C GLU A 4 -7.99 -0.46 5.00
N LEU A 5 -7.67 -0.69 3.73
CA LEU A 5 -6.28 -0.64 3.31
C LEU A 5 -5.70 0.74 3.51
N GLU A 6 -6.46 1.77 3.22
CA GLU A 6 -5.97 3.12 3.41
C GLU A 6 -5.69 3.41 4.87
N ILE A 7 -6.56 2.94 5.76
CA ILE A 7 -6.33 3.12 7.19
C ILE A 7 -5.07 2.37 7.60
N GLN A 8 -4.90 1.15 7.11
CA GLN A 8 -3.73 0.36 7.45
C GLN A 8 -2.46 1.06 6.98
N ILE A 9 -2.49 1.63 5.79
CA ILE A 9 -1.32 2.33 5.27
C ILE A 9 -0.98 3.51 6.17
N GLU A 10 -1.98 4.25 6.60
CA GLU A 10 -1.74 5.38 7.47
C GLU A 10 -1.12 4.94 8.79
N GLU A 11 -1.63 3.86 9.34
CA GLU A 11 -1.08 3.36 10.59
C GLU A 11 0.35 2.89 10.42
N LEU A 12 0.62 2.20 9.32
CA LEU A 12 1.97 1.72 9.07
C LEU A 12 2.94 2.89 8.89
N ARG A 13 2.50 3.94 8.22
CA ARG A 13 3.35 5.11 8.06
C ARG A 13 3.64 5.76 9.40
N ALA A 14 2.64 5.83 10.26
CA ALA A 14 2.87 6.39 11.59
C ALA A 14 3.83 5.54 12.39
N GLU A 15 3.69 4.23 12.30
CA GLU A 15 4.60 3.34 13.01
C GLU A 15 6.02 3.49 12.47
N LEU A 16 6.16 3.64 11.18
CA LEU A 16 7.48 3.81 10.59
C LEU A 16 8.14 5.08 11.11
N ASN A 17 7.37 6.15 11.24
CA ASN A 17 7.91 7.38 11.76
C ASN A 17 8.37 7.25 13.19
N ASN A 18 7.69 6.41 13.97
CA ASN A 18 8.01 6.24 15.37
C ASN A 18 9.04 5.15 15.62
N ALA A 19 9.30 4.30 14.64
CA ALA A 19 10.23 3.20 14.83
C ALA A 19 11.64 3.72 14.85
N CYS A 20 12.40 3.31 15.85
CA CYS A 20 13.80 3.69 15.97
C CYS A 20 14.71 2.56 15.56
N ASP A 21 14.22 1.35 15.57
CA ASP A 21 15.03 0.18 15.28
C ASP A 21 15.06 -0.06 13.77
N ALA A 22 16.26 -0.26 13.23
CA ALA A 22 16.41 -0.45 11.80
C ALA A 22 15.68 -1.70 11.33
N ALA A 23 15.74 -2.76 12.13
CA ALA A 23 15.06 -3.99 11.75
C ALA A 23 13.54 -3.78 11.73
N GLU A 24 13.04 -3.09 12.73
CA GLU A 24 11.61 -2.83 12.80
C GLU A 24 11.17 -1.94 11.65
N ARG A 25 11.96 -0.94 11.34
CA ARG A 25 11.61 -0.06 10.24
C ARG A 25 11.57 -0.81 8.93
N ARG A 26 12.48 -1.76 8.75
CA ARG A 26 12.50 -2.56 7.53
C ARG A 26 11.23 -3.39 7.41
N GLU A 27 10.80 -4.00 8.51
CA GLU A 27 9.58 -4.79 8.47
C GLU A 27 8.37 -3.94 8.19
N ILE A 28 8.28 -2.80 8.84
CA ILE A 28 7.14 -1.92 8.61
C ILE A 28 7.13 -1.43 7.18
N ARG A 29 8.28 -1.09 6.65
CA ARG A 29 8.35 -0.64 5.25
C ARG A 29 7.88 -1.74 4.30
N THR A 30 8.27 -2.97 4.56
CA THR A 30 7.83 -4.07 3.70
C THR A 30 6.33 -4.20 3.73
N GLU A 31 5.74 -4.16 4.93
CA GLU A 31 4.29 -4.25 5.03
C GLU A 31 3.61 -3.07 4.37
N LEU A 32 4.19 -1.89 4.52
CA LEU A 32 3.62 -0.71 3.90
C LEU A 32 3.61 -0.85 2.37
N GLU A 33 4.70 -1.32 1.82
CA GLU A 33 4.75 -1.50 0.38
C GLU A 33 3.77 -2.54 -0.10
N LEU A 34 3.61 -3.62 0.67
CA LEU A 34 2.63 -4.64 0.29
C LEU A 34 1.22 -4.07 0.33
N ALA A 35 0.91 -3.32 1.37
CA ALA A 35 -0.44 -2.74 1.47
C ALA A 35 -0.69 -1.77 0.32
N ARG A 36 0.30 -0.98 -0.02
CA ARG A 36 0.13 -0.04 -1.11
C ARG A 36 -0.03 -0.75 -2.44
N ALA A 37 0.69 -1.84 -2.62
CA ALA A 37 0.56 -2.61 -3.86
C ALA A 37 -0.84 -3.20 -3.96
N GLU A 38 -1.35 -3.73 -2.86
CA GLU A 38 -2.71 -4.28 -2.89
C GLU A 38 -3.72 -3.20 -3.17
N LEU A 39 -3.55 -2.03 -2.57
CA LEU A 39 -4.48 -0.94 -2.83
C LEU A 39 -4.45 -0.54 -4.29
N ALA A 40 -3.27 -0.49 -4.88
CA ALA A 40 -3.15 -0.13 -6.28
C ALA A 40 -3.87 -1.14 -7.18
N ILE A 41 -3.72 -2.42 -6.85
CA ILE A 41 -4.37 -3.44 -7.64
C ILE A 41 -5.89 -3.33 -7.54
N ILE A 42 -6.39 -3.16 -6.33
CA ILE A 42 -7.82 -3.06 -6.13
C ILE A 42 -8.37 -1.82 -6.83
N THR A 43 -7.66 -0.71 -6.72
CA THR A 43 -8.11 0.52 -7.36
C THR A 43 -8.15 0.35 -8.87
N ALA A 44 -7.14 -0.29 -9.44
CA ALA A 44 -7.12 -0.51 -10.88
C ALA A 44 -8.28 -1.38 -11.32
N GLU A 45 -8.58 -2.41 -10.54
CA GLU A 45 -9.70 -3.27 -10.88
C GLU A 45 -11.03 -2.53 -10.81
N GLN A 46 -11.17 -1.70 -9.79
CA GLN A 46 -12.42 -0.96 -9.64
C GLN A 46 -12.61 0.04 -10.77
N ASP A 47 -11.52 0.64 -11.20
CA ASP A 47 -11.61 1.58 -12.31
C ASP A 47 -11.89 0.86 -13.62
N GLY A 48 -11.58 -0.42 -13.69
CA GLY A 48 -11.74 -1.12 -14.93
C GLY A 48 -10.76 -0.69 -15.99
N SER A 49 -9.79 0.12 -15.62
CA SER A 49 -8.84 0.64 -16.57
C SER A 49 -7.71 -0.33 -16.83
N VAL A 50 -7.65 -1.36 -16.07
CA VAL A 50 -6.54 -2.29 -16.16
C VAL A 50 -6.47 -2.90 -17.55
N ASP A 51 -7.59 -3.05 -18.17
CA ASP A 51 -7.59 -3.66 -19.47
C ASP A 51 -7.33 -2.67 -20.55
N ALA A 52 -7.37 -1.47 -20.22
CA ALA A 52 -7.13 -0.54 -21.23
C ALA A 52 -5.72 -0.52 -21.54
N GLU A 53 -5.09 -0.81 -21.70
CA GLU A 53 -3.96 -0.74 -22.06
C GLU A 53 -3.61 -0.35 -23.04
N PRO A 54 -3.03 0.07 -23.27
CA PRO A 54 -2.74 0.69 -24.05
C PRO A 54 -2.30 0.73 -25.07
N PRO A 55 -2.26 0.91 -25.58
CA PRO A 55 -1.99 0.83 -26.76
C PRO A 55 -0.81 1.26 -27.20
N PHE A 56 -0.53 1.25 -27.12
CA PHE A 56 0.32 1.53 -27.63
C PHE A 56 0.72 1.62 -27.60
#